data_ed7225dae88177ae764826aeed827774
#
_entry.id   ed7225dae88177ae764826aeed827774
#
_cell.length_a   1.000
_cell.length_b   1.000
_cell.length_c   1.000
_cell.angle_alpha   90.00
_cell.angle_beta   90.00
_cell.angle_gamma   90.00
#
_symmetry.space_group_name_H-M   'P 1'
#
loop_
_entity.id
_entity.type
_entity.pdbx_description
1 polymer ?
#
loop_
_entity_poly.entity_id
_entity_poly.type
_entity_poly.pdbx_seq_one_letter_code
_entity_poly.pdbx_strand_id
1 'polypeptide(L)' 'MQKSNDPLHGVKLAEIIDELVDFYGWEYMGNTVNVRCFTHRPTVKSSLHFLRRTPWARAKVEEMYLQMLKEKSA' A
#
# COMPACT_ATOMS: atom_id res chain seq x y z
N MET A 1 9.61 -1.88 24.70
CA MET A 1 9.26 -1.70 23.90
C MET A 1 8.02 -1.72 23.62
N GLN A 2 7.53 -1.28 23.30
CA GLN A 2 6.45 -1.27 22.97
C GLN A 2 5.97 -2.19 22.17
N LYS A 3 5.33 -2.90 22.40
CA LYS A 3 4.91 -3.64 21.64
C LYS A 3 3.98 -3.23 20.91
N SER A 4 4.01 -3.39 20.17
CA SER A 4 3.31 -2.57 19.29
C SER A 4 1.98 -3.16 18.90
N ASN A 5 0.93 -2.36 18.94
CA ASN A 5 -0.36 -2.73 18.40
C ASN A 5 -0.54 -2.22 16.99
N ASP A 6 0.48 -1.58 16.44
CA ASP A 6 0.43 -1.04 15.10
C ASP A 6 0.62 -2.16 14.08
N PRO A 7 -0.42 -2.48 13.26
CA PRO A 7 -0.28 -3.56 12.29
C PRO A 7 0.75 -3.29 11.20
N LEU A 8 1.24 -2.04 11.12
CA LEU A 8 2.29 -1.70 10.16
C LEU A 8 3.68 -1.86 10.74
N HIS A 9 3.77 -2.16 12.02
CA HIS A 9 5.07 -2.31 12.67
C HIS A 9 5.84 -3.48 12.07
N GLY A 10 7.02 -3.20 11.58
CA GLY A 10 7.86 -4.23 11.00
C GLY A 10 7.51 -4.62 9.58
N VAL A 11 6.46 -4.04 9.02
CA VAL A 11 6.05 -4.34 7.65
C VAL A 11 6.68 -3.32 6.71
N LYS A 12 7.43 -3.79 5.75
CA LYS A 12 8.10 -2.89 4.81
C LYS A 12 7.13 -2.41 3.75
N LEU A 13 7.37 -1.20 3.24
CA LEU A 13 6.51 -0.62 2.22
C LEU A 13 6.41 -1.52 0.98
N ALA A 14 7.50 -2.16 0.60
CA ALA A 14 7.48 -3.06 -0.55
C ALA A 14 6.51 -4.23 -0.32
N GLU A 15 6.47 -4.74 0.90
CA GLU A 15 5.56 -5.82 1.25
C GLU A 15 4.12 -5.35 1.22
N ILE A 16 3.88 -4.12 1.70
CA ILE A 16 2.54 -3.53 1.68
C ILE A 16 2.03 -3.46 0.25
N ILE A 17 2.84 -2.92 -0.65
CA ILE A 17 2.44 -2.79 -2.05
C ILE A 17 2.16 -4.17 -2.65
N ASP A 18 3.06 -5.11 -2.41
CA ASP A 18 2.94 -6.45 -2.97
C ASP A 18 1.64 -7.13 -2.53
N GLU A 19 1.33 -7.03 -1.24
CA GLU A 19 0.11 -7.64 -0.72
C GLU A 19 -1.14 -6.95 -1.24
N LEU A 20 -1.08 -5.61 -1.38
CA LEU A 20 -2.22 -4.88 -1.91
C LEU A 20 -2.50 -5.24 -3.36
N VAL A 21 -1.45 -5.40 -4.15
CA VAL A 21 -1.60 -5.81 -5.54
C VAL A 21 -2.22 -7.20 -5.61
N ASP A 22 -1.76 -8.08 -4.74
CA ASP A 22 -2.26 -9.45 -4.73
C ASP A 22 -3.73 -9.51 -4.30
N PHE A 23 -4.12 -8.68 -3.36
CA PHE A 23 -5.47 -8.70 -2.81
C PHE A 23 -6.46 -7.89 -3.65
N TYR A 24 -6.11 -6.67 -4.00
CA TYR A 24 -7.01 -5.75 -4.72
C TYR A 24 -6.71 -5.65 -6.21
N GLY A 25 -5.43 -5.68 -6.58
CA GLY A 25 -5.01 -5.45 -7.96
C GLY A 25 -4.71 -3.99 -8.24
N TRP A 26 -3.94 -3.76 -9.30
CA TRP A 26 -3.51 -2.42 -9.67
C TRP A 26 -4.67 -1.49 -10.02
N GLU A 27 -5.69 -2.03 -10.68
CA GLU A 27 -6.81 -1.21 -11.11
C GLU A 27 -7.53 -0.59 -9.91
N TYR A 28 -7.81 -1.42 -8.90
CA TYR A 28 -8.46 -0.93 -7.69
C TYR A 28 -7.57 0.11 -7.00
N MET A 29 -6.27 -0.18 -6.93
CA MET A 29 -5.35 0.73 -6.25
C MET A 29 -5.29 2.07 -6.97
N GLY A 30 -5.29 2.07 -8.29
CA GLY A 30 -5.28 3.30 -9.06
C GLY A 30 -6.56 4.10 -8.94
N ASN A 31 -7.69 3.41 -8.77
CA ASN A 31 -8.96 4.08 -8.57
C ASN A 31 -9.06 4.70 -7.18
N THR A 32 -8.41 4.10 -6.21
CA THR A 32 -8.44 4.58 -4.84
C THR A 32 -7.42 5.67 -4.60
N VAL A 33 -6.21 5.49 -5.13
CA VAL A 33 -5.14 6.47 -5.04
C VAL A 33 -4.69 6.76 -6.46
N ASN A 34 -5.18 7.85 -7.01
CA ASN A 34 -4.96 8.17 -8.42
C ASN A 34 -3.58 8.76 -8.64
N VAL A 35 -2.58 7.87 -8.73
CA VAL A 35 -1.20 8.25 -8.99
C VAL A 35 -0.70 7.41 -10.15
N ARG A 36 0.22 7.97 -10.93
CA ARG A 36 0.68 7.35 -12.15
C ARG A 36 1.37 6.01 -11.91
N CYS A 37 2.03 5.86 -10.77
CA CYS A 37 2.71 4.60 -10.50
C CYS A 37 1.75 3.43 -10.35
N PHE A 38 0.46 3.70 -10.18
CA PHE A 38 -0.56 2.65 -10.11
C PHE A 38 -1.35 2.54 -11.41
N THR A 39 -1.40 3.61 -12.19
CA THR A 39 -2.29 3.66 -13.36
C THR A 39 -1.55 3.54 -14.69
N HIS A 40 -0.24 3.74 -14.68
CA HIS A 40 0.54 3.72 -15.92
C HIS A 40 1.70 2.73 -15.75
N ARG A 41 1.59 1.58 -16.41
CA ARG A 41 2.60 0.52 -16.36
C ARG A 41 3.05 0.24 -14.94
N PRO A 42 2.12 -0.12 -14.06
CA PRO A 42 2.45 -0.23 -12.63
C PRO A 42 3.38 -1.41 -12.35
N THR A 43 4.36 -1.15 -11.49
CA THR A 43 5.20 -2.20 -10.93
C THR A 43 5.42 -1.88 -9.46
N VAL A 44 5.77 -2.91 -8.68
CA VAL A 44 6.08 -2.70 -7.27
C VAL A 44 7.27 -1.76 -7.13
N LYS A 45 8.28 -1.94 -7.97
CA LYS A 45 9.49 -1.14 -7.88
C LYS A 45 9.22 0.34 -8.14
N SER A 46 8.48 0.67 -9.19
CA SER A 46 8.20 2.06 -9.51
C SER A 46 7.30 2.70 -8.45
N SER A 47 6.33 1.92 -7.95
CA SER A 47 5.45 2.40 -6.91
C SER A 47 6.21 2.69 -5.62
N LEU A 48 7.12 1.78 -5.26
CA LEU A 48 7.94 1.95 -4.07
C LEU A 48 8.77 3.23 -4.15
N HIS A 49 9.39 3.45 -5.32
CA HIS A 49 10.21 4.63 -5.52
C HIS A 49 9.39 5.92 -5.37
N PHE A 50 8.21 5.94 -5.98
CA PHE A 50 7.33 7.11 -5.91
C PHE A 50 6.85 7.36 -4.47
N LEU A 51 6.39 6.31 -3.81
CA LEU A 51 5.78 6.45 -2.49
C LEU A 51 6.78 6.86 -1.42
N ARG A 52 8.03 6.45 -1.58
CA ARG A 52 9.07 6.88 -0.64
C ARG A 52 9.27 8.38 -0.65
N ARG A 53 8.92 9.03 -1.75
CA ARG A 53 9.12 10.46 -1.94
C ARG A 53 7.83 11.26 -1.85
N THR A 54 6.71 10.59 -1.59
CA THR A 54 5.40 11.24 -1.62
C THR A 54 4.59 10.84 -0.39
N PRO A 55 4.80 11.53 0.74
CA PRO A 55 4.19 11.11 2.02
C PRO A 55 2.68 11.01 2.00
N TRP A 56 1.99 11.92 1.29
CA TRP A 56 0.54 11.87 1.28
C TRP A 56 0.02 10.61 0.57
N ALA A 57 0.69 10.20 -0.49
CA ALA A 57 0.30 9.01 -1.22
C ALA A 57 0.62 7.76 -0.41
N ARG A 58 1.76 7.79 0.26
CA ARG A 58 2.14 6.68 1.13
C ARG A 58 1.12 6.49 2.25
N ALA A 59 0.65 7.60 2.83
CA ALA A 59 -0.36 7.51 3.89
C ALA A 59 -1.64 6.86 3.37
N LYS A 60 -2.04 7.21 2.14
CA LYS A 60 -3.23 6.61 1.54
C LYS A 60 -3.04 5.11 1.32
N VAL A 61 -1.86 4.71 0.89
CA VAL A 61 -1.55 3.29 0.69
C VAL A 61 -1.58 2.55 2.02
N GLU A 62 -1.07 3.17 3.07
CA GLU A 62 -1.11 2.55 4.39
C GLU A 62 -2.53 2.38 4.89
N GLU A 63 -3.40 3.36 4.64
CA GLU A 63 -4.81 3.24 4.98
C GLU A 63 -5.45 2.09 4.23
N MET A 64 -5.11 1.95 2.95
CA MET A 64 -5.63 0.87 2.14
C MET A 64 -5.20 -0.49 2.69
N TYR A 65 -3.96 -0.56 3.15
CA TYR A 65 -3.43 -1.78 3.75
C TYR A 65 -4.19 -2.15 5.03
N LEU A 66 -4.46 -1.16 5.87
CA LEU A 66 -5.23 -1.40 7.10
C LEU A 66 -6.64 -1.89 6.76
N GLN A 67 -7.24 -1.32 5.73
CA GLN A 67 -8.55 -1.75 5.29
C GLN A 67 -8.51 -3.20 4.81
N MET A 68 -7.47 -3.55 4.05
CA MET A 68 -7.28 -4.92 3.58
C MET A 68 -7.20 -5.89 4.75
N LEU A 69 -6.46 -5.53 5.79
CA LEU A 69 -6.31 -6.38 6.95
C LEU A 69 -7.66 -6.62 7.64
N LYS A 70 -8.49 -5.59 7.70
CA LYS A 70 -9.83 -5.74 8.27
C LYS A 70 -10.68 -6.69 7.42
N GLU A 71 -10.61 -6.55 6.11
CA GLU A 71 -11.40 -7.38 5.21
C GLU A 71 -10.95 -8.83 5.28
N LYS A 72 -9.64 -9.07 5.42
CA LYS A 72 -9.12 -10.42 5.48
C LYS A 72 -9.48 -11.13 6.78
N SER A 73 -9.68 -10.36 7.85
CA SER A 73 -9.98 -10.96 9.15
C SER A 73 -11.47 -11.01 9.43
N ALA A 74 -12.28 -10.48 8.51
CA ALA A 74 -13.74 -10.50 8.70
C ALA A 74 -14.34 -11.86 8.45
#